data_00b5d7f1426a06537c726f778907bfdb
#
_entry.id   00b5d7f1426a06537c726f778907bfdb
#
_cell.length_a   1.000
_cell.length_b   1.000
_cell.length_c   1.000
_cell.angle_alpha   90.00
_cell.angle_beta   90.00
_cell.angle_gamma   90.00
#
_symmetry.space_group_name_H-M   'P 1'
#
loop_
_entity.id
_entity.type
_entity.pdbx_description
1 polymer ?
#
loop_
_entity_poly.entity_id
_entity_poly.type
_entity_poly.pdbx_seq_one_letter_code
_entity_poly.pdbx_strand_id
1 'polypeptide(L)'
;REPKRLLDISRELGINSSTALRFLTALVENGYASQDAESSRYYLTCKICGLANQVLQNTDIRTIARPYMMEISSIFGETVCLAVEKDMKVVYIDVIESPNSIIRSMQRIGNVAPMHCTGIGKVLLLNYTEKDIDRLILKEGLPRFTEHTPGSKWELMELLKTVRKEGVAYDNEECEIGARCVAAPVYDASQKVIAGISVTGPLSRMTDTLIGPRLEKFKEITMEISEKLGYCAFKDGEKSSTD
;
A
#
# COMPACT_ATOMS: atom_id res chain seq x y z
N ARG A 1 21.26 -3.02 3.88
CA ARG A 1 22.12 -1.83 4.12
C ARG A 1 23.52 -2.30 4.43
N GLU A 2 24.55 -1.59 3.94
CA GLU A 2 25.95 -1.94 4.17
C GLU A 2 26.35 -1.73 5.65
N PRO A 3 27.30 -2.54 6.18
CA PRO A 3 27.86 -2.35 7.52
C PRO A 3 28.47 -0.95 7.69
N LYS A 4 28.15 -0.26 8.80
CA LYS A 4 28.56 1.14 9.03
C LYS A 4 29.52 1.29 10.21
N ARG A 5 30.38 2.30 10.15
CA ARG A 5 31.25 2.66 11.27
C ARG A 5 30.49 3.48 12.31
N LEU A 6 30.94 3.43 13.57
CA LEU A 6 30.38 4.22 14.66
C LEU A 6 30.22 5.70 14.30
N LEU A 7 31.25 6.32 13.69
CA LEU A 7 31.25 7.74 13.34
C LEU A 7 30.17 8.07 12.27
N ASP A 8 29.93 7.16 11.31
CA ASP A 8 28.92 7.35 10.28
C ASP A 8 27.52 7.28 10.88
N ILE A 9 27.29 6.30 11.76
CA ILE A 9 26.02 6.15 12.50
C ILE A 9 25.77 7.38 13.40
N SER A 10 26.78 7.86 14.11
CA SER A 10 26.71 9.05 14.96
C SER A 10 26.30 10.29 14.17
N ARG A 11 26.89 10.51 12.99
CA ARG A 11 26.57 11.62 12.10
C ARG A 11 25.16 11.53 11.52
N GLU A 12 24.77 10.35 11.03
CA GLU A 12 23.44 10.14 10.46
C GLU A 12 22.32 10.36 11.47
N LEU A 13 22.54 9.97 12.73
CA LEU A 13 21.58 10.12 13.82
C LEU A 13 21.65 11.50 14.51
N GLY A 14 22.63 12.33 14.18
CA GLY A 14 22.81 13.63 14.84
C GLY A 14 23.14 13.54 16.34
N ILE A 15 23.74 12.43 16.81
CA ILE A 15 24.09 12.19 18.21
C ILE A 15 25.59 12.09 18.36
N ASN A 16 26.12 12.33 19.59
CA ASN A 16 27.54 12.16 19.83
C ASN A 16 27.99 10.69 19.81
N SER A 17 29.27 10.45 19.48
CA SER A 17 29.81 9.08 19.32
C SER A 17 29.74 8.24 20.58
N SER A 18 29.87 8.85 21.79
CA SER A 18 29.76 8.11 23.06
C SER A 18 28.31 7.59 23.29
N THR A 19 27.32 8.38 22.94
CA THR A 19 25.91 7.95 23.00
C THR A 19 25.62 6.85 21.95
N ALA A 20 26.11 7.03 20.72
CA ALA A 20 25.97 6.03 19.68
C ALA A 20 26.64 4.71 20.08
N LEU A 21 27.86 4.78 20.65
CA LEU A 21 28.57 3.59 21.13
C LEU A 21 27.77 2.85 22.21
N ARG A 22 27.23 3.57 23.19
CA ARG A 22 26.42 2.95 24.25
C ARG A 22 25.20 2.19 23.70
N PHE A 23 24.50 2.75 22.71
CA PHE A 23 23.40 2.06 22.06
C PHE A 23 23.86 0.85 21.25
N LEU A 24 24.95 0.98 20.50
CA LEU A 24 25.50 -0.13 19.72
C LEU A 24 25.99 -1.26 20.62
N THR A 25 26.65 -0.93 21.74
CA THR A 25 27.08 -1.93 22.76
C THR A 25 25.85 -2.71 23.29
N ALA A 26 24.79 -2.00 23.67
CA ALA A 26 23.57 -2.65 24.15
C ALA A 26 22.94 -3.55 23.07
N LEU A 27 22.93 -3.13 21.80
CA LEU A 27 22.42 -3.97 20.70
C LEU A 27 23.29 -5.21 20.46
N VAL A 28 24.62 -5.07 20.58
CA VAL A 28 25.58 -6.19 20.43
C VAL A 28 25.45 -7.17 21.59
N GLU A 29 25.44 -6.70 22.83
CA GLU A 29 25.27 -7.53 24.03
C GLU A 29 23.95 -8.33 24.00
N ASN A 30 22.90 -7.73 23.47
CA ASN A 30 21.61 -8.39 23.27
C ASN A 30 21.52 -9.19 21.95
N GLY A 31 22.57 -9.24 21.15
CA GLY A 31 22.66 -10.04 19.93
C GLY A 31 21.84 -9.50 18.74
N TYR A 32 21.34 -8.26 18.78
CA TYR A 32 20.60 -7.61 17.66
C TYR A 32 21.52 -6.97 16.63
N ALA A 33 22.73 -6.62 17.03
CA ALA A 33 23.80 -6.18 16.16
C ALA A 33 25.06 -7.00 16.40
N SER A 34 26.00 -6.94 15.46
CA SER A 34 27.35 -7.49 15.61
C SER A 34 28.35 -6.48 15.05
N GLN A 35 29.59 -6.51 15.55
CA GLN A 35 30.69 -5.74 15.04
C GLN A 35 31.69 -6.67 14.35
N ASP A 36 32.03 -6.34 13.12
CA ASP A 36 33.07 -7.03 12.37
C ASP A 36 34.45 -6.75 12.97
N ALA A 37 35.21 -7.79 13.26
CA ALA A 37 36.48 -7.69 13.97
C ALA A 37 37.59 -6.98 13.15
N GLU A 38 37.54 -7.07 11.81
CA GLU A 38 38.58 -6.49 10.96
C GLU A 38 38.27 -5.04 10.61
N SER A 39 37.02 -4.78 10.16
CA SER A 39 36.59 -3.45 9.67
C SER A 39 36.05 -2.54 10.78
N SER A 40 35.77 -3.10 11.98
CA SER A 40 35.10 -2.40 13.09
C SER A 40 33.73 -1.83 12.71
N ARG A 41 33.09 -2.36 11.68
CA ARG A 41 31.76 -1.94 11.22
C ARG A 41 30.68 -2.72 11.93
N TYR A 42 29.56 -2.06 12.21
CA TYR A 42 28.38 -2.64 12.83
C TYR A 42 27.38 -3.06 11.76
N TYR A 43 26.72 -4.20 11.97
CA TYR A 43 25.64 -4.72 11.14
C TYR A 43 24.56 -5.40 12.00
N LEU A 44 23.33 -5.47 11.48
CA LEU A 44 22.21 -6.10 12.16
C LEU A 44 22.29 -7.61 12.02
N THR A 45 21.91 -8.35 13.06
CA THR A 45 21.83 -9.82 13.03
C THR A 45 20.41 -10.28 12.65
N CYS A 46 20.29 -11.56 12.28
CA CYS A 46 18.99 -12.19 12.01
C CYS A 46 18.06 -12.26 13.25
N LYS A 47 18.54 -11.95 14.45
CA LYS A 47 17.70 -11.90 15.65
C LYS A 47 16.56 -10.87 15.54
N ILE A 48 16.78 -9.77 14.78
CA ILE A 48 15.76 -8.77 14.50
C ILE A 48 14.58 -9.36 13.74
N CYS A 49 14.82 -10.34 12.86
CA CYS A 49 13.74 -11.02 12.13
C CYS A 49 12.75 -11.73 13.06
N GLY A 50 13.23 -12.25 14.21
CA GLY A 50 12.35 -12.84 15.22
C GLY A 50 11.38 -11.84 15.84
N LEU A 51 11.86 -10.61 16.16
CA LEU A 51 10.99 -9.54 16.63
C LEU A 51 10.01 -9.10 15.56
N ALA A 52 10.49 -8.92 14.34
CA ALA A 52 9.63 -8.54 13.21
C ALA A 52 8.50 -9.57 13.01
N ASN A 53 8.81 -10.87 13.05
CA ASN A 53 7.79 -11.92 12.94
C ASN A 53 6.75 -11.87 14.05
N GLN A 54 7.14 -11.61 15.30
CA GLN A 54 6.19 -11.46 16.40
C GLN A 54 5.24 -10.28 16.20
N VAL A 55 5.75 -9.17 15.70
CA VAL A 55 4.93 -7.99 15.36
C VAL A 55 3.97 -8.33 14.22
N LEU A 56 4.46 -8.92 13.13
CA LEU A 56 3.66 -9.25 11.95
C LEU A 56 2.55 -10.25 12.25
N GLN A 57 2.82 -11.28 13.08
CA GLN A 57 1.81 -12.26 13.48
C GLN A 57 0.67 -11.66 14.31
N ASN A 58 0.92 -10.56 15.02
CA ASN A 58 -0.06 -9.89 15.86
C ASN A 58 -0.65 -8.62 15.19
N THR A 59 -0.23 -8.30 13.97
CA THR A 59 -0.68 -7.12 13.26
C THR A 59 -1.86 -7.45 12.36
N ASP A 60 -3.05 -7.02 12.76
CA ASP A 60 -4.23 -7.05 11.91
C ASP A 60 -4.37 -5.70 11.17
N ILE A 61 -4.17 -5.73 9.85
CA ILE A 61 -4.31 -4.56 8.98
C ILE A 61 -5.67 -3.86 9.13
N ARG A 62 -6.74 -4.61 9.41
CA ARG A 62 -8.09 -4.06 9.61
C ARG A 62 -8.11 -3.16 10.84
N THR A 63 -7.54 -3.64 11.95
CA THR A 63 -7.45 -2.89 13.20
C THR A 63 -6.68 -1.60 13.02
N ILE A 64 -5.56 -1.64 12.27
CA ILE A 64 -4.74 -0.46 11.98
C ILE A 64 -5.47 0.50 11.04
N ALA A 65 -6.05 0.01 9.95
CA ALA A 65 -6.62 0.85 8.90
C ALA A 65 -7.98 1.48 9.30
N ARG A 66 -8.77 0.81 10.15
CA ARG A 66 -10.15 1.20 10.44
C ARG A 66 -10.32 2.64 10.93
N PRO A 67 -9.52 3.19 11.89
CA PRO A 67 -9.63 4.59 12.29
C PRO A 67 -9.42 5.56 11.11
N TYR A 68 -8.46 5.28 10.26
CA TYR A 68 -8.14 6.06 9.07
C TYR A 68 -9.24 5.97 8.00
N MET A 69 -9.83 4.78 7.82
CA MET A 69 -10.99 4.60 6.94
C MET A 69 -12.18 5.44 7.40
N MET A 70 -12.40 5.54 8.71
CA MET A 70 -13.45 6.41 9.28
C MET A 70 -13.17 7.89 9.00
N GLU A 71 -11.90 8.33 9.12
CA GLU A 71 -11.48 9.68 8.76
C GLU A 71 -11.72 9.95 7.27
N ILE A 72 -11.28 9.05 6.38
CA ILE A 72 -11.52 9.16 4.93
C ILE A 72 -13.02 9.23 4.63
N SER A 73 -13.84 8.38 5.25
CA SER A 73 -15.30 8.40 5.08
C SER A 73 -15.91 9.74 5.52
N SER A 74 -15.41 10.32 6.60
CA SER A 74 -15.85 11.66 7.06
C SER A 74 -15.47 12.76 6.06
N ILE A 75 -14.30 12.69 5.44
CA ILE A 75 -13.81 13.68 4.46
C ILE A 75 -14.63 13.62 3.16
N PHE A 76 -14.94 12.42 2.66
CA PHE A 76 -15.60 12.22 1.38
C PHE A 76 -17.12 12.12 1.48
N GLY A 77 -17.65 11.68 2.63
CA GLY A 77 -19.07 11.37 2.82
C GLY A 77 -19.54 10.12 2.08
N GLU A 78 -18.61 9.28 1.61
CA GLU A 78 -18.87 8.13 0.77
C GLU A 78 -18.33 6.82 1.39
N THR A 79 -18.69 5.68 0.81
CA THR A 79 -18.26 4.35 1.28
C THR A 79 -16.76 4.16 1.09
N VAL A 80 -16.08 3.70 2.15
CA VAL A 80 -14.65 3.39 2.14
C VAL A 80 -14.45 1.90 2.31
N CYS A 81 -13.63 1.31 1.44
CA CYS A 81 -13.34 -0.11 1.46
C CYS A 81 -11.85 -0.36 1.62
N LEU A 82 -11.52 -1.39 2.39
CA LEU A 82 -10.19 -1.98 2.47
C LEU A 82 -10.25 -3.38 1.85
N ALA A 83 -9.35 -3.66 0.92
CA ALA A 83 -9.28 -4.97 0.30
C ALA A 83 -7.83 -5.40 0.04
N VAL A 84 -7.66 -6.71 -0.08
CA VAL A 84 -6.39 -7.38 -0.34
C VAL A 84 -6.49 -8.21 -1.62
N GLU A 85 -5.33 -8.61 -2.16
CA GLU A 85 -5.27 -9.60 -3.24
C GLU A 85 -5.32 -11.01 -2.65
N LYS A 86 -6.15 -11.85 -3.22
CA LYS A 86 -6.15 -13.29 -2.99
C LYS A 86 -6.54 -14.02 -4.28
N ASP A 87 -5.69 -14.94 -4.72
CA ASP A 87 -5.92 -15.78 -5.89
C ASP A 87 -6.20 -15.00 -7.18
N MET A 88 -5.54 -13.84 -7.36
CA MET A 88 -5.72 -12.91 -8.49
C MET A 88 -7.09 -12.20 -8.49
N LYS A 89 -7.68 -12.04 -7.32
CA LYS A 89 -8.94 -11.30 -7.11
C LYS A 89 -8.78 -10.31 -5.98
N VAL A 90 -9.55 -9.24 -6.04
CA VAL A 90 -9.76 -8.31 -4.93
C VAL A 90 -10.68 -8.98 -3.93
N VAL A 91 -10.30 -9.03 -2.65
CA VAL A 91 -11.14 -9.53 -1.55
C VAL A 91 -11.35 -8.41 -0.55
N TYR A 92 -12.59 -7.96 -0.36
CA TYR A 92 -12.93 -6.92 0.62
C TYR A 92 -12.83 -7.47 2.03
N ILE A 93 -12.02 -6.84 2.89
CA ILE A 93 -11.78 -7.28 4.26
C ILE A 93 -12.34 -6.32 5.32
N ASP A 94 -12.59 -5.05 4.97
CA ASP A 94 -13.33 -4.10 5.81
C ASP A 94 -14.07 -3.08 4.95
N VAL A 95 -15.19 -2.54 5.46
CA VAL A 95 -16.05 -1.57 4.78
C VAL A 95 -16.61 -0.59 5.82
N ILE A 96 -16.46 0.70 5.55
CA ILE A 96 -17.16 1.78 6.25
C ILE A 96 -18.24 2.29 5.31
N GLU A 97 -19.50 1.96 5.60
CA GLU A 97 -20.62 2.38 4.77
C GLU A 97 -20.87 3.89 4.92
N SER A 98 -21.14 4.57 3.81
CA SER A 98 -21.59 5.96 3.82
C SER A 98 -22.95 6.06 4.53
N PRO A 99 -23.13 7.03 5.44
CA PRO A 99 -24.43 7.29 6.05
C PRO A 99 -25.50 7.71 5.03
N ASN A 100 -25.06 8.16 3.84
CA ASN A 100 -25.93 8.60 2.73
C ASN A 100 -26.08 7.51 1.66
N SER A 101 -25.63 6.28 1.90
CA SER A 101 -25.68 5.20 0.92
C SER A 101 -27.10 4.68 0.79
N ILE A 102 -27.82 5.16 -0.24
CA ILE A 102 -29.09 4.60 -0.70
C ILE A 102 -28.85 3.34 -1.55
N ILE A 103 -27.67 3.26 -2.16
CA ILE A 103 -27.25 2.11 -2.98
C ILE A 103 -26.44 1.19 -2.07
N ARG A 104 -26.98 -0.01 -1.80
CA ARG A 104 -26.19 -1.07 -1.15
C ARG A 104 -25.12 -1.48 -2.13
N SER A 105 -23.90 -0.97 -1.90
CA SER A 105 -22.77 -1.31 -2.74
C SER A 105 -22.54 -2.83 -2.73
N MET A 106 -22.11 -3.39 -3.86
CA MET A 106 -21.68 -4.80 -3.93
C MET A 106 -20.46 -5.09 -3.06
N GLN A 107 -19.87 -4.05 -2.49
CA GLN A 107 -18.68 -4.06 -1.66
C GLN A 107 -19.04 -4.46 -0.23
N ARG A 108 -19.09 -5.77 0.04
CA ARG A 108 -19.27 -6.33 1.38
C ARG A 108 -18.04 -7.13 1.78
N ILE A 109 -17.79 -7.18 3.07
CA ILE A 109 -16.72 -8.02 3.62
C ILE A 109 -16.89 -9.46 3.14
N GLY A 110 -15.83 -10.04 2.56
CA GLY A 110 -15.79 -11.37 1.99
C GLY A 110 -16.19 -11.45 0.52
N ASN A 111 -16.77 -10.39 -0.06
CA ASN A 111 -17.02 -10.37 -1.50
C ASN A 111 -15.71 -10.22 -2.28
N VAL A 112 -15.76 -10.67 -3.52
CA VAL A 112 -14.63 -10.61 -4.45
C VAL A 112 -14.95 -9.72 -5.64
N ALA A 113 -13.93 -9.10 -6.22
CA ALA A 113 -14.05 -8.28 -7.42
C ALA A 113 -12.86 -8.49 -8.37
N PRO A 114 -13.04 -8.20 -9.68
CA PRO A 114 -11.95 -8.29 -10.64
C PRO A 114 -10.83 -7.25 -10.37
N MET A 115 -9.59 -7.62 -10.68
CA MET A 115 -8.46 -6.71 -10.48
C MET A 115 -8.32 -5.67 -11.60
N HIS A 116 -8.73 -5.97 -12.82
CA HIS A 116 -8.46 -5.14 -13.99
C HIS A 116 -9.35 -3.88 -14.07
N CYS A 117 -10.54 -3.89 -13.49
CA CYS A 117 -11.54 -2.82 -13.64
C CYS A 117 -11.94 -2.15 -12.32
N THR A 118 -11.38 -2.58 -11.18
CA THR A 118 -11.61 -1.89 -9.90
C THR A 118 -10.44 -0.98 -9.54
N GLY A 119 -10.70 0.13 -8.86
CA GLY A 119 -9.64 1.00 -8.35
C GLY A 119 -8.66 0.25 -7.46
N ILE A 120 -9.16 -0.51 -6.47
CA ILE A 120 -8.30 -1.34 -5.59
C ILE A 120 -7.54 -2.39 -6.40
N GLY A 121 -8.19 -3.06 -7.34
CA GLY A 121 -7.53 -4.05 -8.17
C GLY A 121 -6.32 -3.48 -8.92
N LYS A 122 -6.49 -2.29 -9.52
CA LYS A 122 -5.39 -1.63 -10.23
C LYS A 122 -4.23 -1.22 -9.30
N VAL A 123 -4.47 -0.79 -8.06
CA VAL A 123 -3.37 -0.54 -7.12
C VAL A 123 -2.68 -1.83 -6.66
N LEU A 124 -3.41 -2.92 -6.46
CA LEU A 124 -2.83 -4.23 -6.12
C LEU A 124 -1.97 -4.79 -7.28
N LEU A 125 -2.36 -4.52 -8.54
CA LEU A 125 -1.58 -4.90 -9.72
C LEU A 125 -0.23 -4.16 -9.84
N LEU A 126 0.05 -3.17 -9.02
CA LEU A 126 1.37 -2.51 -8.98
C LEU A 126 2.51 -3.47 -8.61
N ASN A 127 2.22 -4.54 -7.87
CA ASN A 127 3.18 -5.60 -7.56
C ASN A 127 3.43 -6.58 -8.72
N TYR A 128 2.56 -6.59 -9.74
CA TYR A 128 2.60 -7.58 -10.79
C TYR A 128 3.63 -7.21 -11.84
N THR A 129 4.43 -8.21 -12.23
CA THR A 129 5.26 -8.14 -13.43
C THR A 129 4.38 -8.33 -14.67
N GLU A 130 4.92 -8.05 -15.85
CA GLU A 130 4.19 -8.28 -17.10
C GLU A 130 3.78 -9.75 -17.27
N LYS A 131 4.63 -10.69 -16.81
CA LYS A 131 4.31 -12.13 -16.81
C LYS A 131 3.17 -12.48 -15.86
N ASP A 132 3.05 -11.78 -14.74
CA ASP A 132 1.96 -12.00 -13.79
C ASP A 132 0.65 -11.45 -14.36
N ILE A 133 0.69 -10.33 -15.09
CA ILE A 133 -0.47 -9.83 -15.85
C ILE A 133 -0.90 -10.83 -16.91
N ASP A 134 0.03 -11.47 -17.64
CA ASP A 134 -0.31 -12.52 -18.61
C ASP A 134 -0.99 -13.72 -17.93
N ARG A 135 -0.52 -14.12 -16.75
CA ARG A 135 -1.16 -15.18 -15.95
C ARG A 135 -2.56 -14.79 -15.46
N LEU A 136 -2.73 -13.53 -15.02
CA LEU A 136 -4.04 -13.02 -14.63
C LEU A 136 -5.02 -13.09 -15.79
N ILE A 137 -4.61 -12.62 -16.98
CA ILE A 137 -5.45 -12.64 -18.19
C ILE A 137 -5.78 -14.07 -18.61
N LEU A 138 -4.81 -14.98 -18.52
CA LEU A 138 -5.03 -16.39 -18.85
C LEU A 138 -6.03 -17.06 -17.89
N LYS A 139 -5.96 -16.73 -16.60
CA LYS A 139 -6.78 -17.35 -15.55
C LYS A 139 -8.16 -16.73 -15.42
N GLU A 140 -8.26 -15.42 -15.37
CA GLU A 140 -9.50 -14.70 -15.06
C GLU A 140 -10.11 -14.01 -16.30
N GLY A 141 -9.32 -13.82 -17.36
CA GLY A 141 -9.71 -13.01 -18.51
C GLY A 141 -9.76 -11.52 -18.19
N LEU A 142 -10.32 -10.76 -19.15
CA LEU A 142 -10.68 -9.35 -18.99
C LEU A 142 -12.15 -9.17 -19.40
N PRO A 143 -13.10 -9.71 -18.63
CA PRO A 143 -14.52 -9.58 -18.97
C PRO A 143 -14.94 -8.12 -18.94
N ARG A 144 -15.66 -7.68 -19.95
CA ARG A 144 -16.24 -6.35 -20.03
C ARG A 144 -17.56 -6.30 -19.28
N PHE A 145 -17.63 -5.43 -18.27
CA PHE A 145 -18.83 -5.17 -17.49
C PHE A 145 -19.59 -3.95 -18.03
N THR A 146 -18.83 -2.99 -18.59
CA THR A 146 -19.35 -1.77 -19.19
C THR A 146 -18.57 -1.44 -20.47
N GLU A 147 -18.94 -0.40 -21.18
CA GLU A 147 -18.16 0.13 -22.30
C GLU A 147 -16.81 0.73 -21.86
N HIS A 148 -16.69 1.13 -20.59
CA HIS A 148 -15.49 1.72 -20.00
C HIS A 148 -14.50 0.69 -19.45
N THR A 149 -14.89 -0.58 -19.32
CA THR A 149 -14.01 -1.64 -18.82
C THR A 149 -12.81 -1.85 -19.76
N PRO A 150 -11.55 -1.83 -19.25
CA PRO A 150 -10.39 -2.17 -20.06
C PRO A 150 -10.49 -3.61 -20.56
N GLY A 151 -10.55 -3.80 -21.88
CA GLY A 151 -10.79 -5.10 -22.52
C GLY A 151 -9.55 -5.73 -23.12
N SER A 152 -8.36 -5.11 -22.96
CA SER A 152 -7.11 -5.60 -23.50
C SER A 152 -5.94 -5.43 -22.54
N LYS A 153 -4.91 -6.29 -22.69
CA LYS A 153 -3.65 -6.15 -21.93
C LYS A 153 -3.04 -4.75 -22.11
N TRP A 154 -3.07 -4.23 -23.34
CA TRP A 154 -2.49 -2.92 -23.62
C TRP A 154 -3.20 -1.82 -22.83
N GLU A 155 -4.54 -1.76 -22.86
CA GLU A 155 -5.32 -0.78 -22.09
C GLU A 155 -5.02 -0.88 -20.59
N LEU A 156 -5.00 -2.09 -20.03
CA LEU A 156 -4.68 -2.30 -18.62
C LEU A 156 -3.27 -1.81 -18.28
N MET A 157 -2.27 -2.12 -19.11
CA MET A 157 -0.89 -1.69 -18.87
C MET A 157 -0.72 -0.17 -18.94
N GLU A 158 -1.41 0.52 -19.83
CA GLU A 158 -1.41 1.99 -19.88
C GLU A 158 -2.05 2.60 -18.62
N LEU A 159 -3.16 2.05 -18.14
CA LEU A 159 -3.76 2.46 -16.87
C LEU A 159 -2.79 2.26 -15.71
N LEU A 160 -2.10 1.11 -15.63
CA LEU A 160 -1.14 0.84 -14.57
C LEU A 160 0.09 1.77 -14.61
N LYS A 161 0.51 2.25 -15.78
CA LYS A 161 1.56 3.30 -15.87
C LYS A 161 1.09 4.61 -15.23
N THR A 162 -0.17 4.99 -15.49
CA THR A 162 -0.77 6.17 -14.87
C THR A 162 -0.87 6.00 -13.35
N VAL A 163 -1.33 4.84 -12.88
CA VAL A 163 -1.42 4.54 -11.43
C VAL A 163 -0.04 4.62 -10.75
N ARG A 164 1.03 4.10 -11.38
CA ARG A 164 2.41 4.23 -10.86
C ARG A 164 2.87 5.68 -10.74
N LYS A 165 2.50 6.51 -11.71
CA LYS A 165 2.89 7.94 -11.75
C LYS A 165 2.10 8.77 -10.74
N GLU A 166 0.79 8.54 -10.63
CA GLU A 166 -0.11 9.37 -9.83
C GLU A 166 -0.25 8.88 -8.38
N GLY A 167 0.10 7.60 -8.12
CA GLY A 167 -0.04 6.97 -6.81
C GLY A 167 -1.49 6.64 -6.44
N VAL A 168 -2.42 6.77 -7.37
CA VAL A 168 -3.85 6.42 -7.20
C VAL A 168 -4.40 5.78 -8.46
N ALA A 169 -5.46 4.99 -8.31
CA ALA A 169 -6.23 4.43 -9.39
C ALA A 169 -7.68 4.88 -9.32
N TYR A 170 -8.31 5.02 -10.46
CA TYR A 170 -9.73 5.31 -10.58
C TYR A 170 -10.45 4.10 -11.17
N ASP A 171 -11.70 3.91 -10.79
CA ASP A 171 -12.69 3.13 -11.52
C ASP A 171 -13.76 4.15 -11.93
N ASN A 172 -13.78 4.49 -13.20
CA ASN A 172 -14.72 5.42 -13.78
C ASN A 172 -15.77 4.64 -14.56
N GLU A 173 -16.78 4.10 -13.87
CA GLU A 173 -17.82 3.28 -14.46
C GLU A 173 -17.29 2.00 -15.16
N GLU A 174 -16.11 1.51 -14.76
CA GLU A 174 -15.48 0.34 -15.38
C GLU A 174 -16.12 -0.96 -14.89
N CYS A 175 -16.52 -1.04 -13.60
CA CYS A 175 -17.24 -2.17 -13.03
C CYS A 175 -18.74 -2.05 -13.16
N GLU A 176 -19.28 -0.84 -12.99
CA GLU A 176 -20.72 -0.60 -12.94
C GLU A 176 -21.02 0.83 -13.41
N ILE A 177 -21.96 0.97 -14.34
CA ILE A 177 -22.43 2.28 -14.82
C ILE A 177 -23.04 3.07 -13.65
N GLY A 178 -22.70 4.36 -13.56
CA GLY A 178 -23.15 5.25 -12.49
C GLY A 178 -22.32 5.17 -11.21
N ALA A 179 -21.33 4.25 -11.12
CA ALA A 179 -20.40 4.14 -9.99
C ALA A 179 -19.03 4.71 -10.34
N ARG A 180 -18.42 5.39 -9.37
CA ARG A 180 -17.04 5.87 -9.50
C ARG A 180 -16.28 5.64 -8.19
N CYS A 181 -15.01 5.24 -8.30
CA CYS A 181 -14.15 5.16 -7.15
C CYS A 181 -12.74 5.74 -7.41
N VAL A 182 -12.10 6.16 -6.32
CA VAL A 182 -10.67 6.45 -6.26
C VAL A 182 -10.03 5.52 -5.24
N ALA A 183 -8.87 4.94 -5.55
CA ALA A 183 -8.16 4.02 -4.68
C ALA A 183 -6.69 4.38 -4.55
N ALA A 184 -6.11 4.13 -3.38
CA ALA A 184 -4.70 4.29 -3.09
C ALA A 184 -4.11 3.01 -2.50
N PRO A 185 -2.82 2.73 -2.76
CA PRO A 185 -2.12 1.58 -2.23
C PRO A 185 -1.79 1.75 -0.73
N VAL A 186 -1.75 0.63 -0.04
CA VAL A 186 -1.18 0.49 1.31
C VAL A 186 0.02 -0.44 1.22
N TYR A 187 1.17 0.06 1.63
CA TYR A 187 2.45 -0.64 1.56
C TYR A 187 2.84 -1.24 2.90
N ASP A 188 3.70 -2.26 2.88
CA ASP A 188 4.36 -2.81 4.06
C ASP A 188 5.85 -2.47 4.12
N ALA A 189 6.54 -3.01 5.13
CA ALA A 189 7.98 -2.87 5.32
C ALA A 189 8.83 -3.41 4.14
N SER A 190 8.29 -4.28 3.29
CA SER A 190 8.95 -4.82 2.10
C SER A 190 8.76 -3.95 0.85
N GLN A 191 8.14 -2.79 0.98
CA GLN A 191 7.79 -1.86 -0.10
C GLN A 191 6.74 -2.42 -1.08
N LYS A 192 6.05 -3.50 -0.71
CA LYS A 192 5.00 -4.09 -1.53
C LYS A 192 3.63 -3.53 -1.15
N VAL A 193 2.76 -3.42 -2.12
CA VAL A 193 1.34 -3.11 -1.92
C VAL A 193 0.67 -4.35 -1.33
N ILE A 194 0.30 -4.31 -0.06
CA ILE A 194 -0.36 -5.44 0.63
C ILE A 194 -1.87 -5.29 0.70
N ALA A 195 -2.37 -4.07 0.49
CA ALA A 195 -3.79 -3.77 0.44
C ALA A 195 -4.05 -2.52 -0.40
N GLY A 196 -5.32 -2.30 -0.72
CA GLY A 196 -5.80 -1.05 -1.28
C GLY A 196 -6.95 -0.48 -0.46
N ILE A 197 -7.01 0.84 -0.37
CA ILE A 197 -8.16 1.56 0.18
C ILE A 197 -8.84 2.31 -0.95
N SER A 198 -10.16 2.23 -1.03
CA SER A 198 -10.95 3.00 -2.00
C SER A 198 -12.05 3.80 -1.34
N VAL A 199 -12.37 4.92 -1.96
CA VAL A 199 -13.60 5.67 -1.73
C VAL A 199 -14.50 5.46 -2.94
N THR A 200 -15.72 4.99 -2.72
CA THR A 200 -16.65 4.63 -3.79
C THR A 200 -18.01 5.25 -3.52
N GLY A 201 -18.58 5.82 -4.56
CA GLY A 201 -19.92 6.39 -4.52
C GLY A 201 -20.52 6.55 -5.93
N PRO A 202 -21.75 7.05 -6.01
CA PRO A 202 -22.37 7.38 -7.29
C PRO A 202 -21.55 8.41 -8.08
N LEU A 203 -21.46 8.24 -9.40
CA LEU A 203 -20.75 9.17 -10.28
C LEU A 203 -21.19 10.64 -10.09
N SER A 204 -22.48 10.84 -9.83
CA SER A 204 -23.06 12.18 -9.58
C SER A 204 -22.51 12.88 -8.33
N ARG A 205 -21.99 12.14 -7.37
CA ARG A 205 -21.35 12.67 -6.15
C ARG A 205 -19.83 12.59 -6.21
N MET A 206 -19.27 11.51 -6.77
CA MET A 206 -17.82 11.31 -6.91
C MET A 206 -17.23 12.10 -8.08
N THR A 207 -17.47 13.41 -8.11
CA THR A 207 -17.01 14.33 -9.16
C THR A 207 -15.56 14.73 -8.98
N ASP A 208 -14.91 15.26 -10.02
CA ASP A 208 -13.55 15.81 -9.93
C ASP A 208 -13.46 16.98 -8.95
N THR A 209 -14.52 17.75 -8.83
CA THR A 209 -14.62 18.84 -7.84
C THR A 209 -14.70 18.34 -6.40
N LEU A 210 -15.20 17.12 -6.17
CA LEU A 210 -15.16 16.48 -4.87
C LEU A 210 -13.79 15.86 -4.61
N ILE A 211 -13.29 15.04 -5.56
CA ILE A 211 -12.09 14.22 -5.38
C ILE A 211 -10.83 15.11 -5.35
N GLY A 212 -10.68 16.02 -6.31
CA GLY A 212 -9.46 16.81 -6.51
C GLY A 212 -8.93 17.49 -5.25
N PRO A 213 -9.72 18.31 -4.54
CA PRO A 213 -9.25 18.98 -3.32
C PRO A 213 -8.95 18.03 -2.15
N ARG A 214 -9.45 16.79 -2.19
CA ARG A 214 -9.31 15.78 -1.12
C ARG A 214 -8.25 14.73 -1.42
N LEU A 215 -7.75 14.69 -2.64
CA LEU A 215 -6.89 13.65 -3.16
C LEU A 215 -5.56 13.56 -2.39
N GLU A 216 -4.90 14.70 -2.17
CA GLU A 216 -3.63 14.70 -1.44
C GLU A 216 -3.81 14.26 0.01
N LYS A 217 -4.87 14.71 0.68
CA LYS A 217 -5.18 14.25 2.04
C LYS A 217 -5.49 12.75 2.09
N PHE A 218 -6.18 12.22 1.08
CA PHE A 218 -6.42 10.78 0.94
C PHE A 218 -5.11 9.99 0.82
N LYS A 219 -4.16 10.46 -0.02
CA LYS A 219 -2.84 9.85 -0.16
C LYS A 219 -2.03 9.91 1.14
N GLU A 220 -2.05 11.06 1.83
CA GLU A 220 -1.39 11.22 3.13
C GLU A 220 -1.90 10.18 4.13
N ILE A 221 -3.23 10.06 4.29
CA ILE A 221 -3.84 9.11 5.22
C ILE A 221 -3.47 7.66 4.86
N THR A 222 -3.49 7.27 3.59
CA THR A 222 -3.09 5.92 3.19
C THR A 222 -1.60 5.66 3.38
N MET A 223 -0.78 6.69 3.28
CA MET A 223 0.64 6.62 3.60
C MET A 223 0.88 6.47 5.10
N GLU A 224 0.14 7.17 5.97
CA GLU A 224 0.21 6.99 7.43
C GLU A 224 -0.13 5.54 7.83
N ILE A 225 -1.12 4.90 7.18
CA ILE A 225 -1.41 3.48 7.39
C ILE A 225 -0.20 2.62 6.99
N SER A 226 0.41 2.91 5.85
CA SER A 226 1.60 2.20 5.37
C SER A 226 2.78 2.33 6.33
N GLU A 227 3.01 3.53 6.89
CA GLU A 227 4.04 3.77 7.91
C GLU A 227 3.79 2.96 9.19
N LYS A 228 2.52 2.83 9.62
CA LYS A 228 2.15 1.95 10.75
C LYS A 228 2.40 0.47 10.45
N LEU A 229 2.42 0.08 9.19
CA LEU A 229 2.75 -1.27 8.71
C LEU A 229 4.24 -1.45 8.39
N GLY A 230 5.06 -0.46 8.78
CA GLY A 230 6.52 -0.52 8.65
C GLY A 230 7.08 -0.03 7.31
N TYR A 231 6.24 0.55 6.45
CA TYR A 231 6.72 1.22 5.25
C TYR A 231 7.60 2.42 5.63
N CYS A 232 8.77 2.51 5.00
CA CYS A 232 9.63 3.67 5.08
C CYS A 232 9.89 4.16 3.66
N ALA A 233 9.40 5.35 3.33
CA ALA A 233 9.78 5.98 2.08
C ALA A 233 11.31 6.15 2.04
N PHE A 234 11.97 5.66 0.98
CA PHE A 234 13.38 5.98 0.78
C PHE A 234 13.49 7.49 0.55
N LYS A 235 14.24 8.18 1.38
CA LYS A 235 14.61 9.56 1.08
C LYS A 235 15.44 9.51 -0.22
N ASP A 236 15.00 10.27 -1.23
CA ASP A 236 15.71 10.39 -2.51
C ASP A 236 17.19 10.66 -2.29
N GLY A 237 18.04 9.68 -2.60
CA GLY A 237 19.48 9.71 -2.42
C GLY A 237 20.15 8.34 -2.45
N GLU A 238 19.43 7.26 -2.11
CA GLU A 238 19.95 5.89 -2.17
C GLU A 238 19.31 5.12 -3.33
N LYS A 239 19.76 5.41 -4.56
CA LYS A 239 19.46 4.52 -5.69
C LYS A 239 20.06 3.15 -5.38
N SER A 240 19.22 2.13 -5.34
CA SER A 240 19.64 0.73 -5.33
C SER A 240 20.53 0.50 -6.56
N SER A 241 21.82 0.31 -6.33
CA SER A 241 22.71 -0.30 -7.30
C SER A 241 22.49 -1.81 -7.26
N THR A 242 21.50 -2.26 -8.01
CA THR A 242 21.37 -3.66 -8.42
C THR A 242 21.03 -3.65 -9.91
N ASP A 243 22.09 -3.68 -10.71
CA ASP A 243 22.09 -4.27 -12.04
C ASP A 243 22.24 -5.80 -11.92
#